data_64bca64d9a565347d45c4512b922ea9c
#
_entry.id   64bca64d9a565347d45c4512b922ea9c
#
_cell.length_a   1.000
_cell.length_b   1.000
_cell.length_c   1.000
_cell.angle_alpha   90.00
_cell.angle_beta   90.00
_cell.angle_gamma   90.00
#
_symmetry.space_group_name_H-M   'P 1'
#
loop_
_entity.id
_entity.type
_entity.pdbx_description
1 polymer ?
#
loop_
_entity_poly.entity_id
_entity_poly.type
_entity_poly.pdbx_seq_one_letter_code
_entity_poly.pdbx_strand_id
1 'polypeptide(L)'
;EKTTGLSTGMKQNGAITVASTKERMQELLRQATTAQLSDVEVEVLDHKRLKELYPVIHSEDLVGGVYMPKDGQADPVGVTNVLAKAARMEGAQIFEKTPVKKILTKNSRISGVETEKGIIDCEYVVMATGMWSRQLGEEINVSVPLYPNEHFYIITEPMKDLPQNLPVLRDYNACLYLKEDAGKMLVGIFEPNAKPAFKETGRVPDDFSFGELPDDFDHFEPYLEKSFHRLPMLESAGIRKFFSGPESFTPDTQYLLGETPEIKNLYTCCGFNSIGIASSGGAGRVTAEWMMNGHINEDLFSLDIKRFQKFHSSKNFIMERVTETLGDLYGMHWPFKQHNTSRNQKLLPYHEELKNAGACFGVAG
;
A
#
# COMPACT_ATOMS: atom_id res chain seq x y z
N GLU A 1 -19.52 -2.81 -12.19
CA GLU A 1 -20.73 -3.55 -11.84
C GLU A 1 -21.73 -3.61 -13.00
N LYS A 2 -22.14 -2.47 -13.58
CA LYS A 2 -23.13 -2.41 -14.68
C LYS A 2 -22.76 -3.32 -15.86
N THR A 3 -21.49 -3.37 -16.26
CA THR A 3 -20.99 -4.17 -17.39
C THR A 3 -20.99 -5.66 -17.08
N THR A 4 -20.61 -6.04 -15.88
CA THR A 4 -20.39 -7.44 -15.52
C THR A 4 -21.57 -8.10 -14.80
N GLY A 5 -22.47 -7.32 -14.23
CA GLY A 5 -23.57 -7.80 -13.39
C GLY A 5 -23.09 -8.38 -12.04
N LEU A 6 -21.82 -8.16 -11.65
CA LEU A 6 -21.28 -8.56 -10.33
C LEU A 6 -21.11 -7.34 -9.44
N SER A 7 -21.26 -7.53 -8.12
CA SER A 7 -21.03 -6.48 -7.14
C SER A 7 -19.56 -6.40 -6.75
N THR A 8 -19.06 -5.19 -6.53
CA THR A 8 -17.75 -4.89 -5.91
C THR A 8 -17.86 -4.76 -4.40
N GLY A 9 -19.07 -4.86 -3.84
CA GLY A 9 -19.32 -4.56 -2.43
C GLY A 9 -19.04 -3.10 -2.04
N MET A 10 -18.96 -2.19 -3.03
CA MET A 10 -18.66 -0.77 -2.77
C MET A 10 -19.76 -0.13 -1.96
N LYS A 11 -19.40 0.38 -0.78
CA LYS A 11 -20.20 1.24 0.07
C LYS A 11 -19.57 2.64 0.06
N GLN A 12 -20.24 3.59 -0.57
CA GLN A 12 -19.78 4.98 -0.64
C GLN A 12 -20.24 5.72 0.62
N ASN A 13 -19.68 5.35 1.77
CA ASN A 13 -19.98 5.91 3.08
C ASN A 13 -18.99 7.00 3.51
N GLY A 14 -18.05 7.36 2.64
CA GLY A 14 -17.05 8.39 2.88
C GLY A 14 -15.87 7.92 3.70
N ALA A 15 -14.86 8.81 3.81
CA ALA A 15 -13.70 8.62 4.66
C ALA A 15 -13.34 9.92 5.39
N ILE A 16 -13.03 9.82 6.67
CA ILE A 16 -12.59 10.91 7.53
C ILE A 16 -11.15 10.66 7.93
N THR A 17 -10.31 11.70 7.82
CA THR A 17 -8.97 11.70 8.44
C THR A 17 -8.92 12.82 9.47
N VAL A 18 -8.52 12.48 10.70
CA VAL A 18 -8.48 13.42 11.82
C VAL A 18 -7.06 13.88 12.15
N ALA A 19 -6.96 15.03 12.79
CA ALA A 19 -5.72 15.64 13.25
C ALA A 19 -5.80 16.00 14.73
N SER A 20 -4.88 15.49 15.55
CA SER A 20 -4.72 15.86 16.96
C SER A 20 -3.67 16.95 17.19
N THR A 21 -2.94 17.37 16.15
CA THR A 21 -1.99 18.50 16.21
C THR A 21 -2.24 19.51 15.10
N LYS A 22 -1.79 20.75 15.32
CA LYS A 22 -1.89 21.83 14.32
C LYS A 22 -1.07 21.51 13.07
N GLU A 23 0.10 20.92 13.24
CA GLU A 23 1.00 20.51 12.16
C GLU A 23 0.33 19.43 11.28
N ARG A 24 -0.31 18.45 11.90
CA ARG A 24 -1.08 17.44 11.18
C ARG A 24 -2.26 18.06 10.44
N MET A 25 -2.96 19.00 11.05
CA MET A 25 -4.06 19.69 10.39
C MET A 25 -3.58 20.48 9.16
N GLN A 26 -2.43 21.15 9.24
CA GLN A 26 -1.81 21.80 8.07
C GLN A 26 -1.47 20.80 6.95
N GLU A 27 -0.97 19.62 7.32
CA GLU A 27 -0.70 18.55 6.36
C GLU A 27 -1.99 18.08 5.68
N LEU A 28 -3.05 17.84 6.43
CA LEU A 28 -4.34 17.43 5.88
C LEU A 28 -4.95 18.50 4.96
N LEU A 29 -4.84 19.78 5.31
CA LEU A 29 -5.30 20.88 4.45
C LEU A 29 -4.55 20.94 3.12
N ARG A 30 -3.23 20.66 3.15
CA ARG A 30 -2.43 20.59 1.93
C ARG A 30 -2.82 19.41 1.06
N GLN A 31 -2.99 18.22 1.66
CA GLN A 31 -3.47 17.03 0.97
C GLN A 31 -4.88 17.26 0.36
N ALA A 32 -5.78 17.90 1.11
CA ALA A 32 -7.10 18.28 0.62
C ALA A 32 -7.03 19.21 -0.59
N THR A 33 -6.17 20.23 -0.55
CA THR A 33 -5.97 21.15 -1.68
C THR A 33 -5.43 20.40 -2.91
N THR A 34 -4.46 19.50 -2.72
CA THR A 34 -3.94 18.67 -3.81
C THR A 34 -5.02 17.76 -4.41
N ALA A 35 -5.86 17.13 -3.56
CA ALA A 35 -6.96 16.28 -4.01
C ALA A 35 -7.98 17.04 -4.84
N GLN A 36 -8.30 18.28 -4.47
CA GLN A 36 -9.20 19.15 -5.22
C GLN A 36 -8.70 19.50 -6.62
N LEU A 37 -7.37 19.53 -6.85
CA LEU A 37 -6.79 19.70 -8.20
C LEU A 37 -7.14 18.53 -9.14
N SER A 38 -7.55 17.40 -8.58
CA SER A 38 -8.01 16.19 -9.31
C SER A 38 -9.52 16.01 -9.20
N ASP A 39 -10.28 17.07 -8.96
CA ASP A 39 -11.74 17.06 -8.82
C ASP A 39 -12.27 16.15 -7.70
N VAL A 40 -11.45 15.87 -6.68
CA VAL A 40 -11.86 15.14 -5.49
C VAL A 40 -12.55 16.10 -4.52
N GLU A 41 -13.80 15.80 -4.19
CA GLU A 41 -14.56 16.55 -3.20
C GLU A 41 -14.01 16.31 -1.80
N VAL A 42 -13.64 17.39 -1.10
CA VAL A 42 -13.11 17.34 0.26
C VAL A 42 -13.75 18.43 1.11
N GLU A 43 -14.27 18.07 2.28
CA GLU A 43 -14.82 18.95 3.30
C GLU A 43 -13.84 19.04 4.48
N VAL A 44 -13.56 20.25 4.96
CA VAL A 44 -12.79 20.48 6.18
C VAL A 44 -13.75 20.44 7.37
N LEU A 45 -13.41 19.63 8.38
CA LEU A 45 -14.27 19.35 9.52
C LEU A 45 -13.83 20.12 10.77
N ASP A 46 -14.79 20.81 11.39
CA ASP A 46 -14.71 21.22 12.79
C ASP A 46 -15.23 20.13 13.74
N HIS A 47 -15.15 20.36 15.05
CA HIS A 47 -15.60 19.41 16.07
C HIS A 47 -17.09 19.05 15.95
N LYS A 48 -17.94 20.03 15.63
CA LYS A 48 -19.38 19.84 15.51
C LYS A 48 -19.68 18.91 14.33
N ARG A 49 -19.12 19.24 13.18
CA ARG A 49 -19.32 18.48 11.95
C ARG A 49 -18.74 17.07 12.05
N LEU A 50 -17.61 16.91 12.73
CA LEU A 50 -17.01 15.61 13.00
C LEU A 50 -17.92 14.73 13.85
N LYS A 51 -18.53 15.26 14.91
CA LYS A 51 -19.51 14.53 15.75
C LYS A 51 -20.80 14.19 15.01
N GLU A 52 -21.24 15.04 14.08
CA GLU A 52 -22.39 14.73 13.23
C GLU A 52 -22.13 13.52 12.32
N LEU A 53 -20.93 13.45 11.70
CA LEU A 53 -20.54 12.38 10.79
C LEU A 53 -20.11 11.09 11.52
N TYR A 54 -19.54 11.23 12.71
CA TYR A 54 -19.02 10.11 13.50
C TYR A 54 -19.42 10.25 14.99
N PRO A 55 -20.67 9.98 15.36
CA PRO A 55 -21.21 10.33 16.69
C PRO A 55 -20.48 9.72 17.89
N VAL A 56 -19.86 8.54 17.69
CA VAL A 56 -19.23 7.76 18.74
C VAL A 56 -17.73 8.07 18.94
N ILE A 57 -17.17 9.00 18.14
CA ILE A 57 -15.76 9.37 18.24
C ILE A 57 -15.47 10.20 19.50
N HIS A 58 -14.37 9.93 20.17
CA HIS A 58 -13.75 10.87 21.11
C HIS A 58 -12.98 11.92 20.30
N SER A 59 -13.36 13.19 20.44
CA SER A 59 -12.87 14.28 19.58
C SER A 59 -12.33 15.49 20.35
N GLU A 60 -12.34 15.46 21.68
CA GLU A 60 -11.96 16.59 22.54
C GLU A 60 -10.48 16.98 22.39
N ASP A 61 -9.62 16.03 21.99
CA ASP A 61 -8.20 16.20 21.74
C ASP A 61 -7.88 16.55 20.26
N LEU A 62 -8.89 16.57 19.40
CA LEU A 62 -8.69 16.81 17.96
C LEU A 62 -8.68 18.32 17.64
N VAL A 63 -7.85 18.71 16.68
CA VAL A 63 -7.86 20.05 16.10
C VAL A 63 -8.94 20.17 15.03
N GLY A 64 -9.22 19.07 14.33
CA GLY A 64 -10.20 18.98 13.26
C GLY A 64 -9.92 17.77 12.37
N GLY A 65 -10.41 17.82 11.15
CA GLY A 65 -10.18 16.74 10.18
C GLY A 65 -10.58 17.14 8.76
N VAL A 66 -10.49 16.17 7.86
CA VAL A 66 -10.99 16.28 6.48
C VAL A 66 -11.87 15.08 6.16
N TYR A 67 -12.90 15.32 5.36
CA TYR A 67 -13.87 14.32 4.93
C TYR A 67 -13.92 14.25 3.41
N MET A 68 -13.85 13.05 2.87
CA MET A 68 -14.05 12.74 1.46
C MET A 68 -15.36 11.99 1.27
N PRO A 69 -16.46 12.65 0.89
CA PRO A 69 -17.81 12.04 0.87
C PRO A 69 -17.96 10.94 -0.18
N LYS A 70 -17.16 10.98 -1.24
CA LYS A 70 -17.21 10.00 -2.33
C LYS A 70 -16.23 8.82 -2.16
N ASP A 71 -15.45 8.81 -1.08
CA ASP A 71 -14.65 7.65 -0.66
C ASP A 71 -15.56 6.58 -0.01
N GLY A 72 -15.00 5.48 0.38
CA GLY A 72 -15.75 4.40 1.04
C GLY A 72 -14.95 3.13 1.20
N GLN A 73 -15.66 2.02 1.23
CA GLN A 73 -15.08 0.69 1.36
C GLN A 73 -15.61 -0.26 0.28
N ALA A 74 -14.80 -1.21 -0.14
CA ALA A 74 -15.15 -2.20 -1.12
C ALA A 74 -14.77 -3.61 -0.63
N ASP A 75 -15.37 -4.64 -1.21
CA ASP A 75 -14.95 -6.02 -1.02
C ASP A 75 -13.79 -6.34 -1.97
N PRO A 76 -12.58 -6.63 -1.47
CA PRO A 76 -11.42 -6.94 -2.31
C PRO A 76 -11.65 -8.10 -3.28
N VAL A 77 -12.35 -9.14 -2.83
CA VAL A 77 -12.69 -10.32 -3.65
C VAL A 77 -13.69 -9.93 -4.74
N GLY A 78 -14.72 -9.18 -4.38
CA GLY A 78 -15.71 -8.66 -5.32
C GLY A 78 -15.07 -7.79 -6.40
N VAL A 79 -14.21 -6.84 -6.04
CA VAL A 79 -13.47 -6.00 -7.00
C VAL A 79 -12.66 -6.85 -7.96
N THR A 80 -11.87 -7.81 -7.45
CA THR A 80 -11.04 -8.69 -8.27
C THR A 80 -11.89 -9.51 -9.26
N ASN A 81 -12.99 -10.09 -8.79
CA ASN A 81 -13.89 -10.89 -9.63
C ASN A 81 -14.59 -10.06 -10.72
N VAL A 82 -14.99 -8.83 -10.39
CA VAL A 82 -15.58 -7.89 -11.37
C VAL A 82 -14.57 -7.56 -12.46
N LEU A 83 -13.33 -7.21 -12.10
CA LEU A 83 -12.26 -6.89 -13.05
C LEU A 83 -11.89 -8.11 -13.91
N ALA A 84 -11.74 -9.28 -13.31
CA ALA A 84 -11.43 -10.52 -14.02
C ALA A 84 -12.55 -10.89 -15.01
N LYS A 85 -13.82 -10.75 -14.61
CA LYS A 85 -14.95 -10.99 -15.52
C LYS A 85 -14.96 -9.99 -16.66
N ALA A 86 -14.75 -8.70 -16.38
CA ALA A 86 -14.69 -7.68 -17.43
C ALA A 86 -13.56 -7.96 -18.43
N ALA A 87 -12.38 -8.32 -17.97
CA ALA A 87 -11.26 -8.68 -18.84
C ALA A 87 -11.59 -9.89 -19.73
N ARG A 88 -12.22 -10.94 -19.18
CA ARG A 88 -12.67 -12.10 -19.98
C ARG A 88 -13.70 -11.71 -21.04
N MET A 89 -14.60 -10.79 -20.74
CA MET A 89 -15.60 -10.31 -21.71
C MET A 89 -14.94 -9.58 -22.89
N GLU A 90 -13.80 -8.95 -22.69
CA GLU A 90 -12.98 -8.32 -23.72
C GLU A 90 -11.94 -9.27 -24.36
N GLY A 91 -12.04 -10.58 -24.09
CA GLY A 91 -11.24 -11.61 -24.75
C GLY A 91 -9.95 -12.01 -23.99
N ALA A 92 -9.67 -11.45 -22.80
CA ALA A 92 -8.54 -11.89 -22.02
C ALA A 92 -8.72 -13.33 -21.50
N GLN A 93 -7.66 -14.13 -21.58
CA GLN A 93 -7.63 -15.48 -21.03
C GLN A 93 -7.00 -15.46 -19.65
N ILE A 94 -7.67 -16.04 -18.65
CA ILE A 94 -7.19 -16.12 -17.27
C ILE A 94 -7.02 -17.59 -16.91
N PHE A 95 -5.80 -17.99 -16.65
CA PHE A 95 -5.41 -19.34 -16.29
C PHE A 95 -5.13 -19.41 -14.77
N GLU A 96 -6.12 -19.82 -14.02
CA GLU A 96 -5.98 -20.06 -12.58
C GLU A 96 -5.15 -21.33 -12.32
N LYS A 97 -4.53 -21.41 -11.14
CA LYS A 97 -3.67 -22.54 -10.70
C LYS A 97 -2.61 -22.87 -11.78
N THR A 98 -2.02 -21.83 -12.34
CA THR A 98 -1.01 -21.95 -13.40
C THR A 98 0.15 -21.00 -13.06
N PRO A 99 1.03 -21.37 -12.12
CA PRO A 99 2.15 -20.54 -11.72
C PRO A 99 3.14 -20.37 -12.88
N VAL A 100 3.60 -19.14 -13.07
CA VAL A 100 4.73 -18.85 -13.95
C VAL A 100 6.00 -19.26 -13.21
N LYS A 101 6.71 -20.24 -13.75
CA LYS A 101 7.97 -20.76 -13.18
C LYS A 101 9.16 -19.95 -13.60
N LYS A 102 9.13 -19.38 -14.81
CA LYS A 102 10.24 -18.63 -15.37
C LYS A 102 9.77 -17.62 -16.40
N ILE A 103 10.36 -16.45 -16.38
CA ILE A 103 10.26 -15.47 -17.46
C ILE A 103 11.37 -15.77 -18.46
N LEU A 104 11.01 -15.94 -19.74
CA LEU A 104 11.95 -16.28 -20.81
C LEU A 104 12.39 -15.02 -21.55
N THR A 105 13.69 -14.91 -21.76
CA THR A 105 14.31 -13.76 -22.44
C THR A 105 15.26 -14.18 -23.56
N LYS A 106 15.36 -13.36 -24.59
CA LYS A 106 16.32 -13.48 -25.66
C LYS A 106 16.88 -12.10 -25.99
N ASN A 107 18.21 -11.96 -25.97
CA ASN A 107 18.89 -10.66 -26.22
C ASN A 107 18.33 -9.52 -25.34
N SER A 108 18.22 -9.75 -24.03
CA SER A 108 17.66 -8.79 -23.05
C SER A 108 16.27 -8.26 -23.40
N ARG A 109 15.45 -9.07 -24.03
CA ARG A 109 14.05 -8.79 -24.37
C ARG A 109 13.18 -9.99 -23.99
N ILE A 110 11.93 -9.74 -23.60
CA ILE A 110 10.94 -10.78 -23.36
C ILE A 110 10.76 -11.65 -24.62
N SER A 111 10.64 -12.96 -24.41
CA SER A 111 10.26 -13.93 -25.44
C SER A 111 9.12 -14.84 -25.04
N GLY A 112 8.78 -14.92 -23.74
CA GLY A 112 7.68 -15.74 -23.25
C GLY A 112 7.74 -15.99 -21.76
N VAL A 113 6.89 -16.87 -21.27
CA VAL A 113 6.90 -17.40 -19.90
C VAL A 113 6.78 -18.92 -19.90
N GLU A 114 7.42 -19.56 -18.96
CA GLU A 114 7.32 -21.01 -18.72
C GLU A 114 6.36 -21.28 -17.56
N THR A 115 5.43 -22.20 -17.77
CA THR A 115 4.47 -22.67 -16.77
C THR A 115 4.55 -24.20 -16.66
N GLU A 116 3.87 -24.78 -15.69
CA GLU A 116 3.73 -26.24 -15.59
C GLU A 116 3.00 -26.86 -16.80
N LYS A 117 2.21 -26.05 -17.51
CA LYS A 117 1.41 -26.52 -18.66
C LYS A 117 2.11 -26.28 -20.00
N GLY A 118 3.34 -25.73 -19.99
CA GLY A 118 4.12 -25.44 -21.16
C GLY A 118 4.56 -23.98 -21.24
N ILE A 119 5.15 -23.63 -22.39
CA ILE A 119 5.63 -22.30 -22.71
C ILE A 119 4.51 -21.49 -23.38
N ILE A 120 4.40 -20.23 -22.99
CA ILE A 120 3.56 -19.23 -23.63
C ILE A 120 4.51 -18.19 -24.24
N ASP A 121 4.60 -18.18 -25.58
CA ASP A 121 5.33 -17.14 -26.28
C ASP A 121 4.58 -15.82 -26.21
N CYS A 122 5.26 -14.73 -25.89
CA CYS A 122 4.67 -13.40 -25.79
C CYS A 122 5.70 -12.30 -26.04
N GLU A 123 5.22 -11.15 -26.49
CA GLU A 123 6.07 -9.99 -26.77
C GLU A 123 6.30 -9.12 -25.53
N TYR A 124 5.37 -9.14 -24.57
CA TYR A 124 5.39 -8.36 -23.34
C TYR A 124 5.02 -9.22 -22.14
N VAL A 125 5.62 -8.89 -21.01
CA VAL A 125 5.22 -9.44 -19.69
C VAL A 125 5.00 -8.28 -18.73
N VAL A 126 3.92 -8.33 -17.97
CA VAL A 126 3.67 -7.44 -16.83
C VAL A 126 3.79 -8.24 -15.54
N MET A 127 4.74 -7.89 -14.71
CA MET A 127 4.86 -8.44 -13.35
C MET A 127 3.86 -7.72 -12.43
N ALA A 128 2.67 -8.29 -12.26
CA ALA A 128 1.65 -7.88 -11.30
C ALA A 128 1.57 -8.89 -10.14
N THR A 129 2.73 -9.37 -9.69
CA THR A 129 2.91 -10.54 -8.82
C THR A 129 3.04 -10.18 -7.33
N GLY A 130 2.61 -8.95 -6.94
CA GLY A 130 2.56 -8.53 -5.54
C GLY A 130 3.92 -8.71 -4.83
N MET A 131 3.90 -9.30 -3.65
CA MET A 131 5.10 -9.51 -2.82
C MET A 131 6.12 -10.49 -3.43
N TRP A 132 5.72 -11.33 -4.40
CA TRP A 132 6.63 -12.25 -5.11
C TRP A 132 7.43 -11.57 -6.23
N SER A 133 7.11 -10.33 -6.59
CA SER A 133 7.75 -9.64 -7.73
C SER A 133 9.25 -9.50 -7.57
N ARG A 134 9.75 -9.25 -6.34
CA ARG A 134 11.18 -9.13 -6.07
C ARG A 134 11.91 -10.44 -6.39
N GLN A 135 11.47 -11.55 -5.86
CA GLN A 135 12.14 -12.86 -6.06
C GLN A 135 12.02 -13.34 -7.50
N LEU A 136 10.90 -13.09 -8.18
CA LEU A 136 10.76 -13.39 -9.61
C LEU A 136 11.71 -12.53 -10.47
N GLY A 137 11.90 -11.26 -10.11
CA GLY A 137 12.89 -10.39 -10.74
C GLY A 137 14.33 -10.85 -10.52
N GLU A 138 14.67 -11.28 -9.30
CA GLU A 138 16.01 -11.81 -8.98
C GLU A 138 16.42 -12.99 -9.87
N GLU A 139 15.50 -13.88 -10.24
CA GLU A 139 15.74 -15.03 -11.09
C GLU A 139 16.20 -14.65 -12.52
N ILE A 140 15.87 -13.45 -12.96
CA ILE A 140 16.21 -12.93 -14.29
C ILE A 140 17.13 -11.69 -14.21
N ASN A 141 17.74 -11.43 -13.07
CA ASN A 141 18.61 -10.28 -12.79
C ASN A 141 17.94 -8.91 -12.97
N VAL A 142 16.66 -8.80 -12.69
CA VAL A 142 15.87 -7.55 -12.65
C VAL A 142 15.70 -7.08 -11.21
N SER A 143 15.92 -5.80 -11.01
CA SER A 143 15.85 -5.15 -9.70
C SER A 143 14.42 -4.68 -9.42
N VAL A 144 13.72 -5.34 -8.49
CA VAL A 144 12.36 -4.94 -8.06
C VAL A 144 12.40 -4.62 -6.57
N PRO A 145 12.54 -3.34 -6.18
CA PRO A 145 12.74 -2.94 -4.79
C PRO A 145 11.43 -2.92 -4.01
N LEU A 146 11.02 -4.07 -3.52
CA LEU A 146 9.91 -4.25 -2.58
C LEU A 146 10.18 -5.40 -1.63
N TYR A 147 9.57 -5.35 -0.45
CA TYR A 147 9.62 -6.44 0.51
C TYR A 147 8.34 -6.47 1.36
N PRO A 148 7.84 -7.65 1.76
CA PRO A 148 6.66 -7.73 2.60
C PRO A 148 6.97 -7.42 4.07
N ASN A 149 6.11 -6.61 4.70
CA ASN A 149 5.99 -6.49 6.14
C ASN A 149 4.77 -7.26 6.65
N GLU A 150 4.80 -7.61 7.93
CA GLU A 150 3.61 -8.02 8.66
C GLU A 150 2.68 -6.80 8.78
N HIS A 151 1.41 -6.99 8.51
CA HIS A 151 0.38 -5.96 8.65
C HIS A 151 -0.77 -6.50 9.49
N PHE A 152 -1.19 -5.71 10.50
CA PHE A 152 -2.07 -6.16 11.55
C PHE A 152 -3.42 -5.45 11.56
N TYR A 153 -4.47 -6.20 11.81
CA TYR A 153 -5.76 -5.65 12.22
C TYR A 153 -6.54 -6.63 13.10
N ILE A 154 -7.47 -6.10 13.87
CA ILE A 154 -8.47 -6.90 14.56
C ILE A 154 -9.86 -6.66 13.98
N ILE A 155 -10.74 -7.64 14.16
CA ILE A 155 -12.19 -7.50 13.95
C ILE A 155 -12.86 -7.79 15.29
N THR A 156 -13.72 -6.88 15.73
CA THR A 156 -14.47 -7.06 16.98
C THR A 156 -15.59 -8.09 16.82
N GLU A 157 -16.10 -8.61 17.93
CA GLU A 157 -17.44 -9.18 17.96
C GLU A 157 -18.48 -8.10 17.61
N PRO A 158 -19.73 -8.48 17.24
CA PRO A 158 -20.79 -7.52 16.99
C PRO A 158 -20.98 -6.59 18.18
N MET A 159 -20.93 -5.29 17.93
CA MET A 159 -21.03 -4.25 18.96
C MET A 159 -22.45 -3.69 18.99
N LYS A 160 -23.13 -3.85 20.13
CA LYS A 160 -24.41 -3.20 20.36
C LYS A 160 -24.21 -1.68 20.30
N ASP A 161 -25.13 -0.97 19.73
CA ASP A 161 -25.11 0.50 19.63
C ASP A 161 -24.01 1.10 18.72
N LEU A 162 -23.28 0.29 17.96
CA LEU A 162 -22.41 0.80 16.92
C LEU A 162 -23.24 1.30 15.74
N PRO A 163 -23.17 2.60 15.39
CA PRO A 163 -23.87 3.12 14.22
C PRO A 163 -23.40 2.42 12.94
N GLN A 164 -24.34 2.12 12.05
CA GLN A 164 -24.05 1.51 10.76
C GLN A 164 -23.68 2.57 9.72
N ASN A 165 -22.94 2.16 8.69
CA ASN A 165 -22.52 3.01 7.58
C ASN A 165 -21.65 4.20 8.01
N LEU A 166 -20.90 4.06 9.10
CA LEU A 166 -19.90 5.05 9.50
C LEU A 166 -18.87 5.23 8.37
N PRO A 167 -18.40 6.47 8.11
CA PRO A 167 -17.23 6.69 7.25
C PRO A 167 -16.02 5.89 7.74
N VAL A 168 -15.13 5.51 6.83
CA VAL A 168 -13.82 4.99 7.24
C VAL A 168 -13.08 6.08 8.02
N LEU A 169 -12.64 5.79 9.23
CA LEU A 169 -11.92 6.76 10.07
C LEU A 169 -10.42 6.45 10.04
N ARG A 170 -9.61 7.48 9.79
CA ARG A 170 -8.14 7.41 9.85
C ARG A 170 -7.64 8.42 10.89
N ASP A 171 -6.91 7.92 11.88
CA ASP A 171 -6.17 8.73 12.86
C ASP A 171 -4.68 8.55 12.63
N TYR A 172 -4.10 9.42 11.80
CA TYR A 172 -2.69 9.32 11.43
C TYR A 172 -1.74 9.55 12.61
N ASN A 173 -2.14 10.37 13.59
CA ASN A 173 -1.31 10.60 14.78
C ASN A 173 -1.26 9.38 15.70
N ALA A 174 -2.35 8.62 15.75
CA ALA A 174 -2.44 7.38 16.51
C ALA A 174 -1.97 6.15 15.71
N CYS A 175 -1.70 6.29 14.41
CA CYS A 175 -1.37 5.21 13.47
C CYS A 175 -2.54 4.23 13.25
N LEU A 176 -3.80 4.69 13.32
CA LEU A 176 -4.99 3.85 13.30
C LEU A 176 -5.86 4.09 12.06
N TYR A 177 -6.48 3.01 11.59
CA TYR A 177 -7.68 3.10 10.76
C TYR A 177 -8.79 2.23 11.32
N LEU A 178 -10.02 2.73 11.26
CA LEU A 178 -11.22 2.08 11.78
C LEU A 178 -12.27 2.00 10.68
N LYS A 179 -12.83 0.81 10.51
CA LYS A 179 -13.84 0.54 9.48
C LYS A 179 -15.00 -0.24 10.07
N GLU A 180 -16.20 0.35 10.05
CA GLU A 180 -17.41 -0.38 10.39
C GLU A 180 -17.82 -1.31 9.26
N ASP A 181 -18.17 -2.54 9.56
CA ASP A 181 -18.81 -3.46 8.63
C ASP A 181 -19.70 -4.46 9.38
N ALA A 182 -20.98 -4.48 9.01
CA ALA A 182 -21.98 -5.39 9.55
C ALA A 182 -22.02 -5.42 11.10
N GLY A 183 -22.01 -4.22 11.72
CA GLY A 183 -22.09 -4.05 13.17
C GLY A 183 -20.84 -4.46 13.94
N LYS A 184 -19.72 -4.61 13.26
CA LYS A 184 -18.38 -4.87 13.82
C LYS A 184 -17.42 -3.76 13.46
N MET A 185 -16.38 -3.60 14.26
CA MET A 185 -15.31 -2.66 13.95
C MET A 185 -14.05 -3.44 13.53
N LEU A 186 -13.51 -3.13 12.36
CA LEU A 186 -12.15 -3.47 12.01
C LEU A 186 -11.25 -2.33 12.48
N VAL A 187 -10.23 -2.65 13.26
CA VAL A 187 -9.19 -1.73 13.74
C VAL A 187 -7.85 -2.21 13.23
N GLY A 188 -7.21 -1.42 12.40
CA GLY A 188 -5.89 -1.74 11.86
C GLY A 188 -4.89 -0.63 12.10
N ILE A 189 -3.62 -0.93 11.87
CA ILE A 189 -2.51 -0.05 12.22
C ILE A 189 -1.54 0.18 11.06
N PHE A 190 -0.92 1.36 11.05
CA PHE A 190 0.23 1.70 10.22
C PHE A 190 1.35 2.21 11.12
N GLU A 191 2.00 1.27 11.81
CA GLU A 191 2.99 1.55 12.83
C GLU A 191 4.35 1.95 12.24
N PRO A 192 5.11 2.86 12.90
CA PRO A 192 6.37 3.38 12.38
C PRO A 192 7.55 2.40 12.46
N ASN A 193 7.40 1.27 13.15
CA ASN A 193 8.42 0.24 13.32
C ASN A 193 7.85 -1.13 12.94
N ALA A 194 7.51 -1.28 11.67
CA ALA A 194 6.93 -2.50 11.15
C ALA A 194 7.90 -3.69 11.17
N LYS A 195 7.37 -4.89 11.13
CA LYS A 195 8.14 -6.13 11.12
C LYS A 195 8.25 -6.69 9.70
N PRO A 196 9.48 -6.90 9.17
CA PRO A 196 9.64 -7.61 7.90
C PRO A 196 9.14 -9.06 8.02
N ALA A 197 8.20 -9.44 7.17
CA ALA A 197 7.72 -10.82 7.09
C ALA A 197 8.81 -11.75 6.52
N PHE A 198 8.79 -13.02 6.88
CA PHE A 198 9.74 -14.05 6.39
C PHE A 198 11.21 -13.67 6.56
N LYS A 199 11.54 -13.02 7.67
CA LYS A 199 12.88 -12.44 7.94
C LYS A 199 14.00 -13.47 7.87
N GLU A 200 13.77 -14.69 8.37
CA GLU A 200 14.77 -15.76 8.43
C GLU A 200 15.22 -16.18 7.04
N THR A 201 14.29 -16.40 6.12
CA THR A 201 14.58 -16.82 4.74
C THR A 201 14.91 -15.64 3.83
N GLY A 202 14.28 -14.50 4.08
CA GLY A 202 14.32 -13.32 3.22
C GLY A 202 13.57 -13.51 1.90
N ARG A 203 12.72 -14.53 1.81
CA ARG A 203 11.87 -14.86 0.65
C ARG A 203 10.48 -15.24 1.11
N VAL A 204 9.50 -14.87 0.32
CA VAL A 204 8.13 -15.38 0.46
C VAL A 204 8.14 -16.85 0.01
N PRO A 205 7.58 -17.80 0.80
CA PRO A 205 7.48 -19.18 0.35
C PRO A 205 6.68 -19.32 -0.94
N ASP A 206 7.12 -20.20 -1.84
CA ASP A 206 6.48 -20.36 -3.15
C ASP A 206 5.06 -20.94 -3.05
N ASP A 207 4.79 -21.68 -1.98
CA ASP A 207 3.48 -22.28 -1.66
C ASP A 207 2.61 -21.42 -0.73
N PHE A 208 3.09 -20.24 -0.31
CA PHE A 208 2.31 -19.33 0.53
C PHE A 208 1.11 -18.80 -0.26
N SER A 209 -0.08 -19.24 0.12
CA SER A 209 -1.32 -18.85 -0.53
C SER A 209 -2.45 -18.78 0.49
N PHE A 210 -3.14 -17.64 0.56
CA PHE A 210 -4.20 -17.36 1.53
C PHE A 210 -3.77 -17.61 3.00
N GLY A 211 -2.46 -17.59 3.26
CA GLY A 211 -1.89 -17.81 4.58
C GLY A 211 -1.95 -16.55 5.44
N GLU A 212 -2.02 -16.79 6.74
CA GLU A 212 -1.84 -15.74 7.76
C GLU A 212 -0.49 -15.96 8.44
N LEU A 213 0.10 -14.90 8.94
CA LEU A 213 1.30 -14.95 9.77
C LEU A 213 0.89 -15.18 11.24
N PRO A 214 1.82 -15.62 12.10
CA PRO A 214 1.53 -15.77 13.52
C PRO A 214 1.02 -14.46 14.14
N ASP A 215 0.11 -14.59 15.08
CA ASP A 215 -0.39 -13.48 15.86
C ASP A 215 0.74 -12.84 16.69
N ASP A 216 0.75 -11.50 16.74
CA ASP A 216 1.67 -10.73 17.57
C ASP A 216 0.89 -9.66 18.33
N PHE A 217 0.24 -10.09 19.38
CA PHE A 217 -0.61 -9.23 20.19
C PHE A 217 0.22 -8.17 20.93
N ASP A 218 1.39 -8.53 21.43
CA ASP A 218 2.29 -7.61 22.14
C ASP A 218 2.71 -6.42 21.25
N HIS A 219 2.91 -6.66 19.96
CA HIS A 219 3.20 -5.61 18.99
C HIS A 219 1.99 -4.72 18.72
N PHE A 220 0.78 -5.28 18.73
CA PHE A 220 -0.46 -4.57 18.44
C PHE A 220 -1.02 -3.80 19.65
N GLU A 221 -0.80 -4.28 20.89
CA GLU A 221 -1.41 -3.79 22.12
C GLU A 221 -1.30 -2.25 22.31
N PRO A 222 -0.12 -1.59 22.09
CA PRO A 222 0.01 -0.14 22.27
C PRO A 222 -0.91 0.67 21.34
N TYR A 223 -1.29 0.11 20.21
CA TYR A 223 -2.20 0.74 19.24
C TYR A 223 -3.66 0.43 19.57
N LEU A 224 -3.92 -0.74 20.15
CA LEU A 224 -5.24 -1.07 20.68
C LEU A 224 -5.64 -0.09 21.78
N GLU A 225 -4.75 0.23 22.71
CA GLU A 225 -4.97 1.27 23.73
C GLU A 225 -5.32 2.63 23.13
N LYS A 226 -4.58 3.05 22.08
CA LYS A 226 -4.91 4.29 21.35
C LYS A 226 -6.26 4.22 20.67
N SER A 227 -6.69 3.04 20.21
CA SER A 227 -8.02 2.85 19.63
C SER A 227 -9.13 3.01 20.64
N PHE A 228 -8.95 2.58 21.89
CA PHE A 228 -9.88 2.83 22.99
C PHE A 228 -10.03 4.32 23.30
N HIS A 229 -8.92 5.06 23.26
CA HIS A 229 -8.99 6.51 23.40
C HIS A 229 -9.83 7.16 22.27
N ARG A 230 -9.60 6.76 21.01
CA ARG A 230 -10.31 7.31 19.85
C ARG A 230 -11.77 6.87 19.76
N LEU A 231 -12.05 5.64 20.13
CA LEU A 231 -13.38 5.05 20.12
C LEU A 231 -13.63 4.28 21.43
N PRO A 232 -14.06 4.94 22.51
CA PRO A 232 -14.13 4.34 23.85
C PRO A 232 -15.00 3.08 23.95
N MET A 233 -16.00 2.94 23.09
CA MET A 233 -16.83 1.74 23.05
C MET A 233 -16.06 0.44 22.67
N LEU A 234 -14.85 0.55 22.13
CA LEU A 234 -13.98 -0.60 21.83
C LEU A 234 -13.45 -1.28 23.09
N GLU A 235 -13.32 -0.57 24.22
CA GLU A 235 -12.77 -1.11 25.46
C GLU A 235 -13.59 -2.32 25.98
N SER A 236 -14.90 -2.32 25.73
CA SER A 236 -15.80 -3.41 26.13
C SER A 236 -16.04 -4.43 25.00
N ALA A 237 -15.49 -4.23 23.82
CA ALA A 237 -15.72 -5.11 22.69
C ALA A 237 -14.84 -6.36 22.75
N GLY A 238 -15.42 -7.54 22.51
CA GLY A 238 -14.65 -8.76 22.31
C GLY A 238 -13.93 -8.74 20.96
N ILE A 239 -12.75 -9.39 20.90
CA ILE A 239 -12.02 -9.61 19.65
C ILE A 239 -12.48 -10.94 19.03
N ARG A 240 -13.08 -10.88 17.85
CA ARG A 240 -13.49 -12.04 17.08
C ARG A 240 -12.34 -12.63 16.28
N LYS A 241 -11.48 -11.77 15.71
CA LYS A 241 -10.34 -12.19 14.91
C LYS A 241 -9.20 -11.21 15.11
N PHE A 242 -8.02 -11.74 15.33
CA PHE A 242 -6.75 -11.07 15.09
C PHE A 242 -6.25 -11.52 13.72
N PHE A 243 -5.71 -10.63 12.93
CA PHE A 243 -5.17 -10.93 11.63
C PHE A 243 -3.77 -10.35 11.49
N SER A 244 -2.84 -11.17 11.07
CA SER A 244 -1.52 -10.78 10.61
C SER A 244 -1.27 -11.34 9.22
N GLY A 245 -0.99 -10.49 8.26
CA GLY A 245 -0.73 -10.91 6.89
C GLY A 245 0.42 -10.15 6.26
N PRO A 246 1.15 -10.77 5.30
CA PRO A 246 2.24 -10.09 4.63
C PRO A 246 1.73 -9.13 3.57
N GLU A 247 2.21 -7.90 3.58
CA GLU A 247 1.89 -6.88 2.60
C GLU A 247 3.15 -6.21 2.06
N SER A 248 3.24 -5.96 0.74
CA SER A 248 4.45 -5.47 0.09
C SER A 248 4.61 -3.96 0.16
N PHE A 249 5.81 -3.53 0.57
CA PHE A 249 6.21 -2.12 0.65
C PHE A 249 7.46 -1.86 -0.17
N THR A 250 7.54 -0.65 -0.72
CA THR A 250 8.67 -0.11 -1.48
C THR A 250 9.51 0.83 -0.61
N PRO A 251 10.72 1.23 -1.04
CA PRO A 251 11.58 2.09 -0.22
C PRO A 251 11.04 3.50 0.04
N ASP A 252 10.09 3.97 -0.76
CA ASP A 252 9.58 5.34 -0.79
C ASP A 252 8.05 5.45 -0.70
N THR A 253 7.36 4.35 -0.37
CA THR A 253 5.89 4.26 -0.29
C THR A 253 5.15 4.50 -1.61
N GLN A 254 5.85 4.61 -2.73
CA GLN A 254 5.24 4.72 -4.05
C GLN A 254 5.31 3.39 -4.77
N TYR A 255 4.23 2.97 -5.44
CA TYR A 255 4.21 1.70 -6.15
C TYR A 255 5.10 1.72 -7.42
N LEU A 256 5.31 0.56 -8.03
CA LEU A 256 6.24 0.34 -9.13
C LEU A 256 5.46 0.12 -10.42
N LEU A 257 5.61 1.04 -11.36
CA LEU A 257 5.10 0.94 -12.73
C LEU A 257 6.23 1.03 -13.74
N GLY A 258 5.93 0.64 -14.97
CA GLY A 258 6.75 0.89 -16.14
C GLY A 258 7.70 -0.22 -16.54
N GLU A 259 8.38 0.00 -17.64
CA GLU A 259 9.33 -0.93 -18.23
C GLU A 259 10.62 -1.00 -17.41
N THR A 260 11.07 -2.23 -17.09
CA THR A 260 12.30 -2.43 -16.34
C THR A 260 13.53 -1.99 -17.15
N PRO A 261 14.56 -1.41 -16.50
CA PRO A 261 15.76 -0.97 -17.24
C PRO A 261 16.61 -2.12 -17.78
N GLU A 262 16.50 -3.32 -17.20
CA GLU A 262 17.36 -4.46 -17.54
C GLU A 262 16.82 -5.29 -18.70
N ILE A 263 15.51 -5.42 -18.83
CA ILE A 263 14.85 -6.30 -19.82
C ILE A 263 13.78 -5.52 -20.57
N LYS A 264 13.95 -5.41 -21.86
CA LYS A 264 12.98 -4.74 -22.74
C LYS A 264 11.66 -5.52 -22.80
N ASN A 265 10.54 -4.80 -22.80
CA ASN A 265 9.18 -5.34 -22.82
C ASN A 265 8.77 -6.08 -21.53
N LEU A 266 9.56 -5.97 -20.47
CA LEU A 266 9.17 -6.41 -19.14
C LEU A 266 8.69 -5.20 -18.34
N TYR A 267 7.43 -5.20 -17.97
CA TYR A 267 6.80 -4.12 -17.19
C TYR A 267 6.52 -4.57 -15.76
N THR A 268 6.51 -3.63 -14.85
CA THR A 268 6.08 -3.83 -13.46
C THR A 268 4.74 -3.13 -13.20
N CYS A 269 3.91 -3.75 -12.36
CA CYS A 269 2.70 -3.17 -11.80
C CYS A 269 2.48 -3.81 -10.41
N CYS A 270 3.30 -3.40 -9.42
CA CYS A 270 3.39 -4.06 -8.11
C CYS A 270 3.83 -3.11 -6.99
N GLY A 271 3.91 -3.61 -5.75
CA GLY A 271 4.39 -2.84 -4.61
C GLY A 271 3.43 -1.70 -4.21
N PHE A 272 2.15 -1.98 -4.12
CA PHE A 272 1.12 -0.95 -3.95
C PHE A 272 0.99 -0.34 -2.55
N ASN A 273 1.79 -0.78 -1.57
CA ASN A 273 1.85 -0.14 -0.25
C ASN A 273 0.46 0.11 0.35
N SER A 274 -0.37 -0.93 0.44
CA SER A 274 -1.74 -0.87 1.01
C SER A 274 -2.80 -0.07 0.23
N ILE A 275 -2.45 0.53 -0.91
CA ILE A 275 -3.40 1.34 -1.71
C ILE A 275 -3.80 0.66 -3.04
N GLY A 276 -3.57 -0.64 -3.18
CA GLY A 276 -3.77 -1.37 -4.42
C GLY A 276 -5.20 -1.32 -4.96
N ILE A 277 -6.22 -1.45 -4.11
CA ILE A 277 -7.63 -1.41 -4.54
C ILE A 277 -7.96 -0.06 -5.18
N ALA A 278 -7.62 1.03 -4.48
CA ALA A 278 -7.89 2.39 -4.96
C ALA A 278 -7.09 2.74 -6.24
N SER A 279 -5.86 2.24 -6.36
CA SER A 279 -4.94 2.58 -7.44
C SER A 279 -5.05 1.66 -8.67
N SER A 280 -5.65 0.46 -8.53
CA SER A 280 -5.61 -0.60 -9.55
C SER A 280 -6.14 -0.17 -10.91
N GLY A 281 -7.24 0.58 -10.94
CA GLY A 281 -7.83 1.05 -12.20
C GLY A 281 -6.91 1.99 -12.97
N GLY A 282 -6.34 2.99 -12.30
CA GLY A 282 -5.38 3.94 -12.88
C GLY A 282 -4.09 3.27 -13.30
N ALA A 283 -3.51 2.43 -12.42
CA ALA A 283 -2.29 1.71 -12.71
C ALA A 283 -2.42 0.76 -13.89
N GLY A 284 -3.54 0.02 -13.98
CA GLY A 284 -3.81 -0.87 -15.12
C GLY A 284 -3.94 -0.11 -16.43
N ARG A 285 -4.71 1.00 -16.46
CA ARG A 285 -4.84 1.88 -17.63
C ARG A 285 -3.50 2.40 -18.10
N VAL A 286 -2.76 3.03 -17.21
CA VAL A 286 -1.47 3.63 -17.54
C VAL A 286 -0.46 2.60 -18.03
N THR A 287 -0.40 1.41 -17.39
CA THR A 287 0.49 0.34 -17.83
C THR A 287 0.15 -0.13 -19.26
N ALA A 288 -1.14 -0.32 -19.57
CA ALA A 288 -1.60 -0.71 -20.90
C ALA A 288 -1.28 0.36 -21.96
N GLU A 289 -1.55 1.64 -21.67
CA GLU A 289 -1.24 2.76 -22.56
C GLU A 289 0.27 2.86 -22.82
N TRP A 290 1.09 2.70 -21.75
CA TRP A 290 2.55 2.71 -21.88
C TRP A 290 3.07 1.59 -22.77
N MET A 291 2.55 0.37 -22.61
CA MET A 291 2.91 -0.77 -23.44
C MET A 291 2.54 -0.55 -24.91
N MET A 292 1.36 -0.02 -25.19
CA MET A 292 0.86 0.20 -26.55
C MET A 292 1.60 1.34 -27.27
N ASN A 293 1.88 2.42 -26.58
CA ASN A 293 2.44 3.64 -27.18
C ASN A 293 3.97 3.75 -27.04
N GLY A 294 4.59 2.91 -26.17
CA GLY A 294 6.02 2.99 -25.84
C GLY A 294 6.36 4.16 -24.90
N HIS A 295 5.40 4.99 -24.53
CA HIS A 295 5.54 6.12 -23.60
C HIS A 295 4.19 6.42 -22.92
N ILE A 296 4.24 7.25 -21.90
CA ILE A 296 3.06 7.83 -21.23
C ILE A 296 3.10 9.35 -21.37
N ASN A 297 1.94 9.98 -21.32
CA ASN A 297 1.82 11.44 -21.42
C ASN A 297 1.80 12.11 -20.04
N GLU A 298 1.45 11.37 -19.01
CA GLU A 298 1.42 11.84 -17.61
C GLU A 298 2.83 11.84 -17.01
N ASP A 299 3.12 12.80 -16.13
CA ASP A 299 4.34 12.79 -15.31
C ASP A 299 4.18 11.76 -14.17
N LEU A 300 4.69 10.56 -14.40
CA LEU A 300 4.69 9.46 -13.44
C LEU A 300 6.10 9.05 -13.00
N PHE A 301 7.06 9.96 -13.04
CA PHE A 301 8.44 9.68 -12.61
C PHE A 301 8.50 9.10 -11.21
N SER A 302 7.67 9.58 -10.29
CA SER A 302 7.58 9.06 -8.92
C SER A 302 7.08 7.61 -8.82
N LEU A 303 6.51 7.06 -9.89
CA LEU A 303 6.02 5.67 -9.94
C LEU A 303 6.87 4.78 -10.86
N ASP A 304 7.69 5.37 -11.74
CA ASP A 304 8.54 4.62 -12.67
C ASP A 304 9.57 3.80 -11.88
N ILE A 305 9.65 2.49 -12.14
CA ILE A 305 10.64 1.61 -11.52
C ILE A 305 12.08 2.10 -11.74
N LYS A 306 12.32 2.85 -12.81
CA LYS A 306 13.64 3.43 -13.16
C LYS A 306 14.13 4.49 -12.19
N ARG A 307 13.27 4.99 -11.27
CA ARG A 307 13.69 5.88 -10.17
C ARG A 307 14.63 5.19 -9.18
N PHE A 308 14.62 3.86 -9.15
CA PHE A 308 15.46 3.08 -8.25
C PHE A 308 16.73 2.56 -8.93
N GLN A 309 17.78 2.47 -8.13
CA GLN A 309 19.03 1.83 -8.50
C GLN A 309 19.08 0.40 -7.96
N LYS A 310 19.95 -0.44 -8.52
CA LYS A 310 20.09 -1.85 -8.18
C LYS A 310 20.29 -2.13 -6.68
N PHE A 311 21.00 -1.26 -5.95
CA PHE A 311 21.26 -1.47 -4.53
C PHE A 311 20.00 -1.39 -3.65
N HIS A 312 18.94 -0.67 -4.09
CA HIS A 312 17.67 -0.58 -3.37
C HIS A 312 16.94 -1.92 -3.26
N SER A 313 17.24 -2.88 -4.14
CA SER A 313 16.70 -4.25 -4.08
C SER A 313 17.55 -5.20 -3.26
N SER A 314 18.73 -4.78 -2.77
CA SER A 314 19.54 -5.65 -1.94
C SER A 314 18.80 -6.03 -0.66
N LYS A 315 18.93 -7.30 -0.24
CA LYS A 315 18.20 -7.83 0.93
C LYS A 315 18.40 -6.95 2.17
N ASN A 316 19.63 -6.56 2.46
CA ASN A 316 19.93 -5.76 3.65
C ASN A 316 19.29 -4.38 3.60
N PHE A 317 19.34 -3.70 2.44
CA PHE A 317 18.73 -2.38 2.28
C PHE A 317 17.22 -2.47 2.41
N ILE A 318 16.57 -3.34 1.62
CA ILE A 318 15.11 -3.32 1.53
C ILE A 318 14.44 -3.81 2.81
N MET A 319 14.97 -4.85 3.46
CA MET A 319 14.40 -5.38 4.70
C MET A 319 14.47 -4.38 5.85
N GLU A 320 15.54 -3.60 5.95
CA GLU A 320 15.65 -2.54 6.94
C GLU A 320 14.75 -1.35 6.58
N ARG A 321 14.73 -0.92 5.31
CA ARG A 321 13.96 0.23 4.86
C ARG A 321 12.44 0.04 5.04
N VAL A 322 11.90 -1.13 4.73
CA VAL A 322 10.46 -1.35 4.84
C VAL A 322 9.94 -1.34 6.27
N THR A 323 10.80 -1.50 7.28
CA THR A 323 10.38 -1.33 8.69
C THR A 323 9.88 0.09 8.98
N GLU A 324 10.37 1.08 8.25
CA GLU A 324 9.97 2.48 8.38
C GLU A 324 8.83 2.84 7.43
N THR A 325 8.87 2.31 6.20
CA THR A 325 7.97 2.79 5.15
C THR A 325 6.50 2.37 5.31
N LEU A 326 6.18 1.32 6.06
CA LEU A 326 4.80 1.04 6.41
C LEU A 326 4.17 2.20 7.19
N GLY A 327 4.82 2.65 8.25
CA GLY A 327 4.36 3.78 9.05
C GLY A 327 4.41 5.12 8.30
N ASP A 328 5.24 5.22 7.29
CA ASP A 328 5.35 6.43 6.46
C ASP A 328 4.07 6.74 5.68
N LEU A 329 3.20 5.76 5.43
CA LEU A 329 1.88 6.03 4.85
C LEU A 329 1.05 6.98 5.72
N TYR A 330 1.29 6.97 7.03
CA TYR A 330 0.65 7.88 8.00
C TYR A 330 1.61 8.97 8.50
N GLY A 331 2.85 8.94 8.05
CA GLY A 331 3.86 9.93 8.38
C GLY A 331 3.57 11.32 7.82
N MET A 332 4.18 12.35 8.41
CA MET A 332 4.21 13.69 7.81
C MET A 332 5.47 13.83 6.95
N HIS A 333 5.29 14.11 5.66
CA HIS A 333 6.40 14.18 4.70
C HIS A 333 6.88 15.61 4.42
N TRP A 334 6.10 16.59 4.79
CA TRP A 334 6.44 17.98 4.56
C TRP A 334 7.37 18.56 5.66
N PRO A 335 8.35 19.39 5.31
CA PRO A 335 8.74 19.77 3.94
C PRO A 335 9.52 18.68 3.21
N PHE A 336 10.38 17.92 3.87
CA PHE A 336 11.14 16.79 3.32
C PHE A 336 11.48 15.82 4.43
N LYS A 337 10.72 14.73 4.52
CA LYS A 337 11.05 13.65 5.45
C LYS A 337 12.34 12.96 4.99
N GLN A 338 13.23 12.72 5.93
CA GLN A 338 14.43 11.91 5.73
C GLN A 338 14.24 10.56 6.39
N HIS A 339 14.50 9.50 5.67
CA HIS A 339 14.48 8.16 6.26
C HIS A 339 15.66 7.96 7.22
N ASN A 340 15.43 7.22 8.31
CA ASN A 340 16.43 6.88 9.31
C ASN A 340 17.09 5.53 9.04
N THR A 341 16.35 4.60 8.43
CA THR A 341 16.81 3.26 8.09
C THR A 341 17.67 3.25 6.83
N SER A 342 18.46 2.20 6.67
CA SER A 342 19.32 1.93 5.49
C SER A 342 20.21 3.10 5.07
N ARG A 343 20.69 3.85 6.09
CA ARG A 343 21.62 4.97 5.88
C ARG A 343 23.00 4.45 5.48
N ASN A 344 23.78 5.30 4.80
CA ASN A 344 25.20 5.06 4.47
C ASN A 344 25.46 3.82 3.57
N GLN A 345 24.45 3.34 2.85
CA GLN A 345 24.63 2.23 1.89
C GLN A 345 25.42 2.64 0.65
N LYS A 346 25.38 3.92 0.30
CA LYS A 346 26.13 4.51 -0.78
C LYS A 346 26.57 5.91 -0.37
N LEU A 347 27.89 6.13 -0.34
CA LEU A 347 28.51 7.36 0.11
C LEU A 347 29.19 8.10 -1.03
N LEU A 348 29.25 9.41 -0.94
CA LEU A 348 30.08 10.23 -1.84
C LEU A 348 31.57 9.94 -1.59
N PRO A 349 32.44 10.07 -2.61
CA PRO A 349 33.87 9.84 -2.44
C PRO A 349 34.53 10.67 -1.30
N TYR A 350 34.02 11.89 -1.05
CA TYR A 350 34.54 12.80 0.00
C TYR A 350 33.70 12.76 1.27
N HIS A 351 32.96 11.69 1.54
CA HIS A 351 32.03 11.62 2.66
C HIS A 351 32.72 11.84 4.00
N GLU A 352 33.85 11.18 4.23
CA GLU A 352 34.57 11.28 5.51
C GLU A 352 35.21 12.67 5.71
N GLU A 353 35.75 13.28 4.67
CA GLU A 353 36.28 14.64 4.74
C GLU A 353 35.17 15.66 5.05
N LEU A 354 34.03 15.54 4.40
CA LEU A 354 32.89 16.39 4.64
C LEU A 354 32.33 16.20 6.06
N LYS A 355 32.25 14.94 6.53
CA LYS A 355 31.82 14.62 7.89
C LYS A 355 32.76 15.25 8.94
N ASN A 356 34.07 15.13 8.76
CA ASN A 356 35.07 15.72 9.64
C ASN A 356 35.01 17.25 9.62
N ALA A 357 34.58 17.85 8.52
CA ALA A 357 34.33 19.29 8.41
C ALA A 357 32.97 19.73 8.99
N GLY A 358 32.18 18.84 9.58
CA GLY A 358 30.90 19.14 10.20
C GLY A 358 29.71 19.22 9.24
N ALA A 359 29.79 18.60 8.07
CA ALA A 359 28.68 18.58 7.13
C ALA A 359 27.45 17.84 7.68
N CYS A 360 26.27 18.37 7.37
CA CYS A 360 24.99 17.72 7.61
C CYS A 360 24.56 16.97 6.35
N PHE A 361 24.28 15.67 6.47
CA PHE A 361 23.92 14.82 5.33
C PHE A 361 22.44 14.50 5.28
N GLY A 362 21.85 14.68 4.08
CA GLY A 362 20.55 14.15 3.73
C GLY A 362 20.67 12.85 2.91
N VAL A 363 19.56 12.14 2.76
CA VAL A 363 19.42 11.05 1.80
C VAL A 363 18.98 11.64 0.47
N ALA A 364 19.73 11.35 -0.60
CA ALA A 364 19.28 11.54 -1.98
C ALA A 364 18.98 10.14 -2.52
N GLY A 365 17.72 9.89 -2.86
CA GLY A 365 17.26 8.56 -3.21
C GLY A 365 16.87 8.37 -4.61
#